data_e53fac7face53739cdbb27552490dc6d
#
_entry.id   e53fac7face53739cdbb27552490dc6d
#
_cell.length_a   1.000
_cell.length_b   1.000
_cell.length_c   1.000
_cell.angle_alpha   90.00
_cell.angle_beta   90.00
_cell.angle_gamma   90.00
#
_symmetry.space_group_name_H-M   'P 1'
#
loop_
_entity.id
_entity.type
_entity.pdbx_description
1 polymer ?
#
loop_
_entity_poly.entity_id
_entity_poly.type
_entity_poly.pdbx_seq_one_letter_code
_entity_poly.pdbx_strand_id
1 'polypeptide(L)'
;MLVGQYRQSGRGEYTPVGASPAVSTPQHLISAACEADLIAHGDSFRGAGYTKSPREAEDRYELMLGVIRDQRSPASLLDFGCGLGHLLDHLQQHPRDIRYTGLDLSAKYIEAARRRHPAAEFIQMDVLESDAGLPDYDYVVLNGLFNYRGGIDYQTMLEYWRSLMTVVYRHCRIGLAFNVMSKIVDWERDDLFHLPFDTMAEFVGTKLSRHFVIRHDYRAYEYTTYVYRQPSGE
;
A
#
# COMPACT_ATOMS: atom_id res chain seq x y z
N MET A 1 29.73 18.97 -7.31
CA MET A 1 29.70 20.44 -7.48
C MET A 1 28.59 20.73 -8.50
N LEU A 2 27.39 21.12 -8.02
CA LEU A 2 26.26 21.50 -8.87
C LEU A 2 26.39 23.00 -9.15
N VAL A 3 26.69 23.35 -10.40
CA VAL A 3 26.72 24.73 -10.89
C VAL A 3 25.28 25.11 -11.24
N GLY A 4 24.62 25.89 -10.40
CA GLY A 4 23.32 26.48 -10.69
C GLY A 4 23.42 27.45 -11.88
N GLN A 5 22.55 27.27 -12.87
CA GLN A 5 22.42 28.22 -13.98
C GLN A 5 21.58 29.43 -13.54
N TYR A 6 22.12 30.63 -13.72
CA TYR A 6 21.46 31.91 -13.46
C TYR A 6 21.20 32.64 -14.79
N ARG A 7 20.05 33.30 -14.90
CA ARG A 7 19.73 34.22 -16.02
C ARG A 7 19.90 35.66 -15.53
N GLN A 8 20.63 36.44 -16.28
CA GLN A 8 20.88 37.87 -15.97
C GLN A 8 19.70 38.72 -16.48
N SER A 9 19.04 39.44 -15.57
CA SER A 9 18.12 40.51 -15.93
C SER A 9 18.84 41.86 -15.91
N GLY A 10 18.48 42.78 -16.79
CA GLY A 10 19.21 44.04 -17.09
C GLY A 10 19.32 45.05 -15.97
N ARG A 11 19.28 44.68 -14.70
CA ARG A 11 19.48 45.54 -13.52
C ARG A 11 20.31 44.87 -12.40
N GLY A 12 21.14 43.88 -12.71
CA GLY A 12 22.11 43.38 -11.74
C GLY A 12 21.54 42.53 -10.59
N GLU A 13 20.24 42.18 -10.60
CA GLU A 13 19.65 41.29 -9.62
C GLU A 13 19.62 39.84 -10.19
N TYR A 14 20.29 38.91 -9.50
CA TYR A 14 20.26 37.49 -9.80
C TYR A 14 19.06 36.88 -9.10
N THR A 15 18.04 36.48 -9.88
CA THR A 15 17.00 35.59 -9.38
C THR A 15 17.35 34.13 -9.68
N PRO A 16 17.20 33.22 -8.74
CA PRO A 16 17.39 31.78 -9.03
C PRO A 16 16.33 31.35 -10.04
N VAL A 17 16.76 30.73 -11.13
CA VAL A 17 15.85 30.10 -12.09
C VAL A 17 15.12 29.00 -11.33
N GLY A 18 13.79 29.08 -11.32
CA GLY A 18 12.90 28.28 -10.51
C GLY A 18 13.25 26.80 -10.53
N ALA A 19 13.15 26.17 -9.37
CA ALA A 19 13.17 24.72 -9.24
C ALA A 19 12.19 24.13 -10.29
N SER A 20 12.66 23.19 -11.09
CA SER A 20 11.78 22.36 -11.92
C SER A 20 10.62 21.88 -11.03
N PRO A 21 9.38 21.90 -11.49
CA PRO A 21 8.30 21.35 -10.68
C PRO A 21 8.74 19.93 -10.24
N ALA A 22 8.75 19.69 -8.95
CA ALA A 22 9.13 18.40 -8.40
C ALA A 22 8.28 17.35 -9.14
N VAL A 23 8.93 16.43 -9.85
CA VAL A 23 8.24 15.34 -10.55
C VAL A 23 7.51 14.57 -9.46
N SER A 24 6.19 14.61 -9.50
CA SER A 24 5.36 13.96 -8.48
C SER A 24 5.59 12.45 -8.60
N THR A 25 6.06 11.82 -7.55
CA THR A 25 6.33 10.37 -7.56
C THR A 25 5.03 9.56 -7.63
N PRO A 26 5.05 8.30 -8.09
CA PRO A 26 3.85 7.47 -8.20
C PRO A 26 3.01 7.42 -6.91
N GLN A 27 3.65 7.24 -5.74
CA GLN A 27 2.94 7.19 -4.46
C GLN A 27 2.21 8.49 -4.15
N HIS A 28 2.77 9.65 -4.46
CA HIS A 28 2.11 10.92 -4.23
C HIS A 28 0.95 11.18 -5.21
N LEU A 29 1.08 10.75 -6.47
CA LEU A 29 -0.02 10.83 -7.45
C LEU A 29 -1.21 9.95 -7.04
N ILE A 30 -0.94 8.71 -6.62
CA ILE A 30 -1.97 7.78 -6.13
C ILE A 30 -2.62 8.33 -4.85
N SER A 31 -1.81 8.76 -3.88
CA SER A 31 -2.30 9.35 -2.63
C SER A 31 -3.20 10.57 -2.89
N ALA A 32 -2.81 11.47 -3.79
CA ALA A 32 -3.63 12.63 -4.14
C ALA A 32 -4.98 12.25 -4.77
N ALA A 33 -5.02 11.21 -5.61
CA ALA A 33 -6.26 10.69 -6.17
C ALA A 33 -7.17 10.10 -5.09
N CYS A 34 -6.62 9.32 -4.16
CA CYS A 34 -7.36 8.77 -3.02
C CYS A 34 -7.87 9.88 -2.08
N GLU A 35 -7.08 10.93 -1.82
CA GLU A 35 -7.51 12.07 -1.02
C GLU A 35 -8.68 12.83 -1.67
N ALA A 36 -8.75 12.88 -3.00
CA ALA A 36 -9.89 13.47 -3.71
C ALA A 36 -11.19 12.68 -3.44
N ASP A 37 -11.13 11.35 -3.38
CA ASP A 37 -12.26 10.51 -3.00
C ASP A 37 -12.67 10.73 -1.53
N LEU A 38 -11.71 10.87 -0.63
CA LEU A 38 -11.98 11.20 0.77
C LEU A 38 -12.68 12.57 0.90
N ILE A 39 -12.23 13.58 0.17
CA ILE A 39 -12.83 14.91 0.17
C ILE A 39 -14.26 14.86 -0.38
N ALA A 40 -14.49 14.11 -1.46
CA ALA A 40 -15.78 14.03 -2.12
C ALA A 40 -16.83 13.22 -1.35
N HIS A 41 -16.40 12.18 -0.61
CA HIS A 41 -17.29 11.18 -0.01
C HIS A 41 -17.17 11.03 1.51
N GLY A 42 -16.23 11.78 2.13
CA GLY A 42 -16.02 11.79 3.58
C GLY A 42 -15.57 10.45 4.15
N ASP A 43 -15.73 10.27 5.46
CA ASP A 43 -15.43 9.02 6.18
C ASP A 43 -16.48 7.95 5.85
N SER A 44 -16.27 7.27 4.73
CA SER A 44 -17.14 6.23 4.20
C SER A 44 -16.32 5.19 3.42
N PHE A 45 -16.94 4.03 3.11
CA PHE A 45 -16.32 3.04 2.22
C PHE A 45 -15.92 3.64 0.86
N ARG A 46 -16.72 4.57 0.33
CA ARG A 46 -16.42 5.24 -0.93
C ARG A 46 -15.28 6.23 -0.81
N GLY A 47 -15.21 6.96 0.31
CA GLY A 47 -14.09 7.84 0.63
C GLY A 47 -12.77 7.09 0.89
N ALA A 48 -12.85 5.78 1.20
CA ALA A 48 -11.70 4.87 1.28
C ALA A 48 -11.40 4.15 -0.06
N GLY A 49 -12.02 4.58 -1.17
CA GLY A 49 -11.77 4.01 -2.50
C GLY A 49 -12.55 2.72 -2.82
N TYR A 50 -13.43 2.24 -1.94
CA TYR A 50 -14.27 1.08 -2.22
C TYR A 50 -15.47 1.47 -3.08
N THR A 51 -15.57 0.89 -4.28
CA THR A 51 -16.60 1.28 -5.26
C THR A 51 -17.82 0.39 -5.28
N LYS A 52 -17.78 -0.81 -4.67
CA LYS A 52 -18.85 -1.80 -4.79
C LYS A 52 -19.70 -1.92 -3.52
N SER A 53 -19.34 -2.79 -2.59
CA SER A 53 -20.17 -3.03 -1.39
C SER A 53 -19.33 -3.23 -0.14
N PRO A 54 -19.90 -2.98 1.06
CA PRO A 54 -19.22 -3.29 2.34
C PRO A 54 -18.78 -4.75 2.44
N ARG A 55 -19.59 -5.69 1.94
CA ARG A 55 -19.27 -7.12 1.94
C ARG A 55 -17.99 -7.45 1.14
N GLU A 56 -17.79 -6.77 0.01
CA GLU A 56 -16.57 -6.96 -0.77
C GLU A 56 -15.31 -6.48 -0.02
N ALA A 57 -15.44 -5.42 0.76
CA ALA A 57 -14.36 -4.95 1.63
C ALA A 57 -14.07 -5.97 2.75
N GLU A 58 -15.11 -6.52 3.39
CA GLU A 58 -14.99 -7.56 4.43
C GLU A 58 -14.30 -8.82 3.88
N ASP A 59 -14.72 -9.30 2.69
CA ASP A 59 -14.09 -10.45 2.04
C ASP A 59 -12.59 -10.20 1.78
N ARG A 60 -12.20 -8.98 1.40
CA ARG A 60 -10.79 -8.60 1.23
C ARG A 60 -10.02 -8.56 2.55
N TYR A 61 -10.63 -8.07 3.63
CA TYR A 61 -9.98 -8.08 4.95
C TYR A 61 -9.68 -9.49 5.40
N GLU A 62 -10.63 -10.41 5.27
CA GLU A 62 -10.42 -11.83 5.60
C GLU A 62 -9.33 -12.45 4.73
N LEU A 63 -9.28 -12.11 3.43
CA LEU A 63 -8.19 -12.55 2.55
C LEU A 63 -6.84 -12.00 3.00
N MET A 64 -6.74 -10.72 3.35
CA MET A 64 -5.48 -10.16 3.85
C MET A 64 -5.05 -10.84 5.16
N LEU A 65 -5.98 -11.01 6.10
CA LEU A 65 -5.72 -11.65 7.39
C LEU A 65 -5.42 -13.16 7.27
N GLY A 66 -5.74 -13.78 6.14
CA GLY A 66 -5.36 -15.15 5.82
C GLY A 66 -3.85 -15.41 5.73
N VAL A 67 -3.03 -14.35 5.71
CA VAL A 67 -1.55 -14.48 5.82
C VAL A 67 -1.12 -14.96 7.20
N ILE A 68 -1.95 -14.77 8.24
CA ILE A 68 -1.61 -15.10 9.62
C ILE A 68 -1.72 -16.62 9.81
N ARG A 69 -0.57 -17.29 9.93
CA ARG A 69 -0.49 -18.76 10.08
C ARG A 69 -0.50 -19.20 11.53
N ASP A 70 0.09 -18.40 12.42
CA ASP A 70 0.27 -18.76 13.82
C ASP A 70 -0.53 -17.79 14.72
N GLN A 71 -1.37 -18.35 15.57
CA GLN A 71 -2.22 -17.61 16.52
C GLN A 71 -1.83 -17.87 17.98
N ARG A 72 -0.62 -18.41 18.25
CA ARG A 72 -0.17 -18.80 19.59
C ARG A 72 0.21 -17.63 20.51
N SER A 73 0.31 -16.42 19.99
CA SER A 73 0.61 -15.19 20.76
C SER A 73 0.05 -13.96 20.06
N PRO A 74 -0.12 -12.84 20.77
CA PRO A 74 -0.50 -11.60 20.13
C PRO A 74 0.47 -11.27 19.01
N ALA A 75 0.01 -11.34 17.76
CA ALA A 75 0.82 -10.98 16.61
C ALA A 75 0.79 -9.48 16.35
N SER A 76 1.92 -8.88 16.00
CA SER A 76 1.94 -7.50 15.52
C SER A 76 1.61 -7.44 14.03
N LEU A 77 0.63 -6.60 13.67
CA LEU A 77 0.15 -6.39 12.31
C LEU A 77 0.35 -4.94 11.88
N LEU A 78 1.04 -4.74 10.78
CA LEU A 78 1.07 -3.47 10.07
C LEU A 78 0.04 -3.50 8.93
N ASP A 79 -0.93 -2.59 8.97
CA ASP A 79 -1.84 -2.29 7.86
C ASP A 79 -1.22 -1.14 7.05
N PHE A 80 -0.55 -1.49 5.96
CA PHE A 80 0.20 -0.56 5.13
C PHE A 80 -0.70 0.03 4.03
N GLY A 81 -0.87 1.35 4.01
CA GLY A 81 -1.90 2.03 3.24
C GLY A 81 -3.27 1.87 3.92
N CYS A 82 -3.31 2.09 5.25
CA CYS A 82 -4.47 1.80 6.09
C CYS A 82 -5.70 2.68 5.79
N GLY A 83 -5.52 3.79 5.06
CA GLY A 83 -6.58 4.74 4.77
C GLY A 83 -7.30 5.21 6.04
N LEU A 84 -8.61 4.99 6.11
CA LEU A 84 -9.47 5.36 7.24
C LEU A 84 -9.44 4.36 8.41
N GLY A 85 -8.64 3.29 8.33
CA GLY A 85 -8.57 2.27 9.38
C GLY A 85 -9.73 1.26 9.38
N HIS A 86 -10.37 1.04 8.24
CA HIS A 86 -11.51 0.11 8.14
C HIS A 86 -11.15 -1.37 8.43
N LEU A 87 -9.89 -1.77 8.21
CA LEU A 87 -9.43 -3.10 8.64
C LEU A 87 -9.48 -3.22 10.17
N LEU A 88 -9.22 -2.15 10.90
CA LEU A 88 -9.35 -2.14 12.36
C LEU A 88 -10.81 -2.26 12.81
N ASP A 89 -11.78 -1.63 12.09
CA ASP A 89 -13.21 -1.85 12.35
C ASP A 89 -13.56 -3.34 12.23
N HIS A 90 -13.06 -3.98 11.17
CA HIS A 90 -13.28 -5.42 10.94
C HIS A 90 -12.68 -6.27 12.07
N LEU A 91 -11.45 -5.97 12.52
CA LEU A 91 -10.81 -6.66 13.65
C LEU A 91 -11.54 -6.45 14.98
N GLN A 92 -12.18 -5.30 15.18
CA GLN A 92 -13.00 -5.04 16.38
C GLN A 92 -14.33 -5.84 16.35
N GLN A 93 -14.89 -6.07 15.18
CA GLN A 93 -16.10 -6.89 15.00
C GLN A 93 -15.79 -8.40 15.02
N HIS A 94 -14.60 -8.79 14.58
CA HIS A 94 -14.12 -10.16 14.54
C HIS A 94 -12.77 -10.26 15.30
N PRO A 95 -12.81 -10.25 16.65
CA PRO A 95 -11.63 -10.13 17.48
C PRO A 95 -10.62 -11.25 17.23
N ARG A 96 -9.36 -10.85 17.04
CA ARG A 96 -8.18 -11.72 16.93
C ARG A 96 -7.11 -11.20 17.89
N ASP A 97 -6.22 -12.04 18.35
CA ASP A 97 -5.11 -11.62 19.22
C ASP A 97 -4.03 -10.92 18.39
N ILE A 98 -4.33 -9.69 17.97
CA ILE A 98 -3.51 -8.87 17.06
C ILE A 98 -3.28 -7.49 17.67
N ARG A 99 -2.02 -7.06 17.70
CA ARG A 99 -1.64 -5.66 17.94
C ARG A 99 -1.56 -4.93 16.59
N TYR A 100 -2.56 -4.13 16.32
CA TYR A 100 -2.70 -3.38 15.06
C TYR A 100 -1.92 -2.07 15.10
N THR A 101 -1.24 -1.76 13.99
CA THR A 101 -0.71 -0.44 13.66
C THR A 101 -1.10 -0.12 12.23
N GLY A 102 -1.68 1.06 11.99
CA GLY A 102 -1.95 1.58 10.64
C GLY A 102 -0.84 2.49 10.17
N LEU A 103 -0.46 2.39 8.88
CA LEU A 103 0.46 3.32 8.24
C LEU A 103 -0.14 3.81 6.93
N ASP A 104 -0.06 5.12 6.69
CA ASP A 104 -0.43 5.72 5.42
C ASP A 104 0.47 6.92 5.09
N LEU A 105 0.64 7.19 3.79
CA LEU A 105 1.36 8.36 3.30
C LEU A 105 0.57 9.65 3.56
N SER A 106 -0.76 9.60 3.41
CA SER A 106 -1.65 10.75 3.50
C SER A 106 -1.88 11.19 4.95
N ALA A 107 -1.48 12.43 5.25
CA ALA A 107 -1.81 13.06 6.54
C ALA A 107 -3.33 13.13 6.77
N LYS A 108 -4.13 13.36 5.72
CA LYS A 108 -5.61 13.46 5.83
C LYS A 108 -6.24 12.13 6.23
N TYR A 109 -5.77 11.03 5.63
CA TYR A 109 -6.22 9.70 6.02
C TYR A 109 -5.83 9.37 7.46
N ILE A 110 -4.58 9.65 7.84
CA ILE A 110 -4.10 9.40 9.23
C ILE A 110 -4.87 10.23 10.25
N GLU A 111 -5.15 11.51 9.96
CA GLU A 111 -5.98 12.33 10.85
C GLU A 111 -7.41 11.79 10.98
N ALA A 112 -8.01 11.33 9.88
CA ALA A 112 -9.35 10.74 9.91
C ALA A 112 -9.35 9.39 10.67
N ALA A 113 -8.36 8.52 10.42
CA ALA A 113 -8.20 7.25 11.12
C ALA A 113 -8.00 7.43 12.64
N ARG A 114 -7.19 8.40 13.06
CA ARG A 114 -7.01 8.74 14.48
C ARG A 114 -8.28 9.27 15.14
N ARG A 115 -9.10 10.05 14.42
CA ARG A 115 -10.41 10.46 14.94
C ARG A 115 -11.35 9.30 15.11
N ARG A 116 -11.34 8.35 14.18
CA ARG A 116 -12.17 7.15 14.20
C ARG A 116 -11.74 6.16 15.29
N HIS A 117 -10.44 6.00 15.50
CA HIS A 117 -9.82 5.02 16.39
C HIS A 117 -8.79 5.66 17.31
N PRO A 118 -9.22 6.50 18.29
CA PRO A 118 -8.30 7.29 19.10
C PRO A 118 -7.38 6.47 20.03
N ALA A 119 -7.68 5.19 20.25
CA ALA A 119 -6.86 4.27 21.05
C ALA A 119 -5.86 3.45 20.23
N ALA A 120 -5.89 3.53 18.89
CA ALA A 120 -5.01 2.76 18.03
C ALA A 120 -3.81 3.59 17.57
N GLU A 121 -2.75 2.89 17.19
CA GLU A 121 -1.54 3.51 16.65
C GLU A 121 -1.65 3.73 15.15
N PHE A 122 -1.34 4.97 14.70
CA PHE A 122 -1.30 5.33 13.29
C PHE A 122 -0.04 6.15 12.99
N ILE A 123 0.69 5.75 11.95
CA ILE A 123 1.95 6.34 11.49
C ILE A 123 1.72 7.01 10.14
N GLN A 124 2.08 8.29 10.02
CA GLN A 124 2.19 8.95 8.72
C GLN A 124 3.63 8.85 8.24
N MET A 125 3.88 8.20 7.09
CA MET A 125 5.24 8.01 6.59
C MET A 125 5.27 7.72 5.09
N ASP A 126 6.22 8.33 4.37
CA ASP A 126 6.68 7.85 3.06
C ASP A 126 7.92 6.97 3.26
N VAL A 127 7.71 5.66 3.24
CA VAL A 127 8.80 4.69 3.45
C VAL A 127 9.78 4.61 2.28
N LEU A 128 9.44 5.15 1.10
CA LEU A 128 10.35 5.25 -0.04
C LEU A 128 11.28 6.46 0.08
N GLU A 129 10.86 7.49 0.81
CA GLU A 129 11.72 8.60 1.18
C GLU A 129 12.62 8.22 2.36
N SER A 130 12.05 7.62 3.40
CA SER A 130 12.78 7.10 4.56
C SER A 130 11.93 6.08 5.33
N ASP A 131 12.49 4.90 5.58
CA ASP A 131 11.93 3.89 6.49
C ASP A 131 12.59 3.91 7.88
N ALA A 132 13.40 4.92 8.17
CA ALA A 132 14.09 5.08 9.45
C ALA A 132 13.08 5.24 10.60
N GLY A 133 13.18 4.37 11.60
CA GLY A 133 12.29 4.35 12.76
C GLY A 133 11.00 3.55 12.58
N LEU A 134 10.73 2.99 11.39
CA LEU A 134 9.63 2.03 11.22
C LEU A 134 9.99 0.73 11.94
N PRO A 135 9.18 0.26 12.92
CA PRO A 135 9.42 -1.02 13.58
C PRO A 135 9.25 -2.21 12.64
N ASP A 136 9.73 -3.38 13.06
CA ASP A 136 9.39 -4.64 12.43
C ASP A 136 8.11 -5.21 13.01
N TYR A 137 7.28 -5.80 12.11
CA TYR A 137 6.00 -6.42 12.44
C TYR A 137 6.03 -7.92 12.10
N ASP A 138 5.24 -8.71 12.82
CA ASP A 138 5.13 -10.13 12.52
C ASP A 138 4.46 -10.33 11.17
N TYR A 139 3.40 -9.55 10.91
CA TYR A 139 2.68 -9.56 9.65
C TYR A 139 2.50 -8.15 9.08
N VAL A 140 2.49 -8.06 7.76
CA VAL A 140 2.20 -6.82 7.03
C VAL A 140 1.13 -7.11 5.98
N VAL A 141 0.13 -6.24 5.87
CA VAL A 141 -0.90 -6.32 4.82
C VAL A 141 -0.94 -5.04 4.01
N LEU A 142 -1.06 -5.16 2.68
CA LEU A 142 -1.20 -4.06 1.73
C LEU A 142 -2.48 -4.30 0.92
N ASN A 143 -3.60 -3.78 1.39
CA ASN A 143 -4.91 -4.02 0.79
C ASN A 143 -5.31 -2.90 -0.18
N GLY A 144 -5.42 -3.22 -1.47
CA GLY A 144 -5.89 -2.31 -2.51
C GLY A 144 -4.88 -1.24 -2.94
N LEU A 145 -3.68 -1.22 -2.36
CA LEU A 145 -2.68 -0.19 -2.58
C LEU A 145 -2.18 -0.13 -4.05
N PHE A 146 -2.14 -1.27 -4.73
CA PHE A 146 -1.60 -1.40 -6.07
C PHE A 146 -2.66 -1.60 -7.17
N ASN A 147 -3.95 -1.50 -6.85
CA ASN A 147 -4.99 -1.73 -7.86
C ASN A 147 -5.10 -0.56 -8.84
N TYR A 148 -5.04 0.68 -8.35
CA TYR A 148 -5.16 1.89 -9.14
C TYR A 148 -3.79 2.43 -9.55
N ARG A 149 -3.60 2.76 -10.84
CA ARG A 149 -2.41 3.44 -11.35
C ARG A 149 -2.71 4.80 -11.99
N GLY A 150 -3.98 5.12 -12.21
CA GLY A 150 -4.37 6.36 -12.87
C GLY A 150 -3.67 6.53 -14.23
N GLY A 151 -3.05 7.68 -14.43
CA GLY A 151 -2.28 8.00 -15.63
C GLY A 151 -0.81 7.59 -15.59
N ILE A 152 -0.34 6.87 -14.54
CA ILE A 152 1.03 6.39 -14.43
C ILE A 152 1.24 5.27 -15.45
N ASP A 153 2.32 5.31 -16.22
CA ASP A 153 2.63 4.23 -17.17
C ASP A 153 2.96 2.92 -16.44
N TYR A 154 2.79 1.79 -17.14
CA TYR A 154 2.93 0.47 -16.56
C TYR A 154 4.33 0.22 -15.98
N GLN A 155 5.38 0.64 -16.67
CA GLN A 155 6.76 0.38 -16.24
C GLN A 155 7.10 1.16 -14.98
N THR A 156 6.72 2.43 -14.91
CA THR A 156 6.87 3.27 -13.71
C THR A 156 6.09 2.69 -12.52
N MET A 157 4.85 2.20 -12.75
CA MET A 157 4.07 1.56 -11.70
C MET A 157 4.69 0.23 -11.24
N LEU A 158 5.27 -0.55 -12.15
CA LEU A 158 5.96 -1.80 -11.83
C LEU A 158 7.22 -1.54 -10.98
N GLU A 159 7.99 -0.51 -11.32
CA GLU A 159 9.18 -0.12 -10.54
C GLU A 159 8.80 0.41 -9.16
N TYR A 160 7.73 1.19 -9.05
CA TYR A 160 7.16 1.62 -7.78
C TYR A 160 6.76 0.42 -6.92
N TRP A 161 5.98 -0.52 -7.49
CA TRP A 161 5.57 -1.74 -6.78
C TRP A 161 6.78 -2.54 -6.27
N ARG A 162 7.79 -2.77 -7.12
CA ARG A 162 9.02 -3.50 -6.74
C ARG A 162 9.77 -2.81 -5.62
N SER A 163 9.93 -1.51 -5.71
CA SER A 163 10.64 -0.70 -4.72
C SER A 163 9.94 -0.74 -3.37
N LEU A 164 8.60 -0.50 -3.37
CA LEU A 164 7.81 -0.52 -2.15
C LEU A 164 7.78 -1.90 -1.50
N MET A 165 7.56 -2.96 -2.29
CA MET A 165 7.57 -4.34 -1.78
C MET A 165 8.92 -4.71 -1.15
N THR A 166 10.03 -4.25 -1.73
CA THR A 166 11.38 -4.48 -1.18
C THR A 166 11.56 -3.80 0.18
N VAL A 167 11.11 -2.55 0.32
CA VAL A 167 11.20 -1.81 1.58
C VAL A 167 10.29 -2.44 2.64
N VAL A 168 9.02 -2.61 2.33
CA VAL A 168 8.02 -3.12 3.28
C VAL A 168 8.35 -4.54 3.76
N TYR A 169 8.85 -5.40 2.85
CA TYR A 169 9.23 -6.76 3.22
C TYR A 169 10.37 -6.79 4.24
N ARG A 170 11.29 -5.81 4.26
CA ARG A 170 12.35 -5.74 5.29
C ARG A 170 11.77 -5.67 6.70
N HIS A 171 10.65 -4.95 6.87
CA HIS A 171 9.96 -4.77 8.15
C HIS A 171 8.94 -5.89 8.48
N CYS A 172 8.92 -6.98 7.70
CA CYS A 172 8.06 -8.13 7.93
C CYS A 172 8.85 -9.32 8.50
N ARG A 173 8.48 -9.83 9.67
CA ARG A 173 9.18 -10.94 10.34
C ARG A 173 8.68 -12.32 9.92
N ILE A 174 7.38 -12.48 9.65
CA ILE A 174 6.76 -13.79 9.39
C ILE A 174 6.12 -13.83 8.01
N GLY A 175 5.14 -12.98 7.74
CA GLY A 175 4.38 -13.04 6.52
C GLY A 175 3.79 -11.71 6.08
N LEU A 176 3.78 -11.49 4.76
CA LEU A 176 3.26 -10.30 4.10
C LEU A 176 2.17 -10.70 3.12
N ALA A 177 1.04 -9.95 3.10
CA ALA A 177 -0.03 -10.10 2.11
C ALA A 177 -0.17 -8.82 1.29
N PHE A 178 -0.39 -8.98 -0.02
CA PHE A 178 -0.78 -7.89 -0.90
C PHE A 178 -1.72 -8.38 -1.99
N ASN A 179 -2.57 -7.51 -2.52
CA ASN A 179 -3.38 -7.78 -3.70
C ASN A 179 -3.05 -6.83 -4.84
N VAL A 180 -3.33 -7.26 -6.05
CA VAL A 180 -3.14 -6.51 -7.28
C VAL A 180 -4.08 -7.03 -8.37
N MET A 181 -4.42 -6.19 -9.38
CA MET A 181 -5.29 -6.61 -10.46
C MET A 181 -4.68 -7.74 -11.30
N SER A 182 -5.48 -8.76 -11.58
CA SER A 182 -5.10 -9.88 -12.42
C SER A 182 -5.07 -9.48 -13.91
N LYS A 183 -4.23 -10.18 -14.70
CA LYS A 183 -4.30 -10.21 -16.16
C LYS A 183 -5.37 -11.20 -16.68
N ILE A 184 -5.89 -12.08 -15.82
CA ILE A 184 -6.96 -13.03 -16.16
C ILE A 184 -8.29 -12.32 -15.91
N VAL A 185 -8.68 -11.48 -16.85
CA VAL A 185 -9.89 -10.65 -16.85
C VAL A 185 -10.52 -10.62 -18.23
N ASP A 186 -11.79 -10.26 -18.33
CA ASP A 186 -12.50 -10.16 -19.63
C ASP A 186 -11.93 -9.00 -20.48
N TRP A 187 -11.53 -7.90 -19.82
CA TRP A 187 -10.80 -6.76 -20.41
C TRP A 187 -9.98 -6.04 -19.36
N GLU A 188 -8.83 -5.50 -19.76
CA GLU A 188 -8.02 -4.65 -18.91
C GLU A 188 -8.51 -3.20 -18.95
N ARG A 189 -8.44 -2.53 -17.80
CA ARG A 189 -8.69 -1.09 -17.69
C ARG A 189 -7.36 -0.35 -17.63
N ASP A 190 -7.26 0.73 -18.39
CA ASP A 190 -6.02 1.51 -18.48
C ASP A 190 -5.64 2.26 -17.19
N ASP A 191 -6.63 2.50 -16.31
CA ASP A 191 -6.42 3.15 -15.01
C ASP A 191 -6.06 2.18 -13.88
N LEU A 192 -6.02 0.86 -14.15
CA LEU A 192 -5.68 -0.18 -13.18
C LEU A 192 -4.31 -0.81 -13.47
N PHE A 193 -3.65 -1.28 -12.42
CA PHE A 193 -2.36 -1.96 -12.53
C PHE A 193 -2.55 -3.47 -12.61
N HIS A 194 -2.68 -4.00 -13.83
CA HIS A 194 -2.78 -5.43 -14.09
C HIS A 194 -1.39 -6.07 -14.12
N LEU A 195 -1.02 -6.81 -13.08
CA LEU A 195 0.29 -7.43 -12.95
C LEU A 195 0.22 -8.92 -13.34
N PRO A 196 1.02 -9.39 -14.34
CA PRO A 196 1.10 -10.81 -14.69
C PRO A 196 1.61 -11.66 -13.53
N PHE A 197 1.06 -12.87 -13.37
CA PHE A 197 1.52 -13.83 -12.35
C PHE A 197 3.01 -14.12 -12.45
N ASP A 198 3.52 -14.35 -13.66
CA ASP A 198 4.94 -14.68 -13.88
C ASP A 198 5.85 -13.53 -13.45
N THR A 199 5.50 -12.29 -13.82
CA THR A 199 6.26 -11.09 -13.40
C THR A 199 6.27 -10.93 -11.88
N MET A 200 5.13 -11.15 -11.24
CA MET A 200 5.00 -11.11 -9.80
C MET A 200 5.81 -12.24 -9.15
N ALA A 201 5.62 -13.49 -9.60
CA ALA A 201 6.26 -14.67 -9.02
C ALA A 201 7.79 -14.63 -9.18
N GLU A 202 8.30 -14.17 -10.34
CA GLU A 202 9.74 -13.98 -10.57
C GLU A 202 10.33 -13.00 -9.55
N PHE A 203 9.71 -11.82 -9.41
CA PHE A 203 10.21 -10.82 -8.47
C PHE A 203 10.12 -11.30 -7.03
N VAL A 204 8.96 -11.79 -6.59
CA VAL A 204 8.76 -12.27 -5.22
C VAL A 204 9.71 -13.43 -4.92
N GLY A 205 9.78 -14.43 -5.82
CA GLY A 205 10.59 -15.62 -5.62
C GLY A 205 12.10 -15.37 -5.60
N THR A 206 12.58 -14.35 -6.32
CA THR A 206 14.01 -14.04 -6.43
C THR A 206 14.49 -12.93 -5.51
N LYS A 207 13.62 -11.97 -5.16
CA LYS A 207 14.01 -10.78 -4.39
C LYS A 207 13.48 -10.76 -2.97
N LEU A 208 12.36 -11.42 -2.69
CA LEU A 208 11.75 -11.43 -1.35
C LEU A 208 11.87 -12.82 -0.71
N SER A 209 11.07 -13.77 -1.17
CA SER A 209 11.09 -15.16 -0.67
C SER A 209 10.49 -16.12 -1.71
N ARG A 210 11.05 -17.32 -1.79
CA ARG A 210 10.47 -18.43 -2.58
C ARG A 210 9.26 -19.10 -1.91
N HIS A 211 8.95 -18.73 -0.67
CA HIS A 211 7.84 -19.28 0.12
C HIS A 211 6.64 -18.37 0.00
N PHE A 212 5.85 -18.55 -1.06
CA PHE A 212 4.65 -17.73 -1.29
C PHE A 212 3.47 -18.57 -1.78
N VAL A 213 2.27 -18.01 -1.61
CA VAL A 213 1.00 -18.58 -2.07
C VAL A 213 0.26 -17.51 -2.85
N ILE A 214 -0.28 -17.88 -4.02
CA ILE A 214 -1.18 -17.02 -4.79
C ILE A 214 -2.62 -17.50 -4.55
N ARG A 215 -3.50 -16.58 -4.17
CA ARG A 215 -4.93 -16.79 -4.04
C ARG A 215 -5.64 -16.03 -5.15
N HIS A 216 -6.31 -16.76 -6.04
CA HIS A 216 -7.13 -16.22 -7.13
C HIS A 216 -8.48 -16.98 -7.23
N ASP A 217 -8.94 -17.49 -6.10
CA ASP A 217 -10.10 -18.37 -5.93
C ASP A 217 -11.31 -17.65 -5.32
N TYR A 218 -11.37 -16.32 -5.42
CA TYR A 218 -12.43 -15.48 -4.86
C TYR A 218 -13.04 -14.53 -5.90
N ARG A 219 -14.20 -13.91 -5.56
CA ARG A 219 -15.03 -13.14 -6.50
C ARG A 219 -14.47 -11.73 -6.79
N ALA A 220 -13.21 -11.61 -7.21
CA ALA A 220 -12.64 -10.34 -7.64
C ALA A 220 -11.71 -10.55 -8.84
N TYR A 221 -11.51 -9.51 -9.64
CA TYR A 221 -10.57 -9.50 -10.76
C TYR A 221 -9.13 -9.18 -10.31
N GLU A 222 -8.82 -9.45 -9.08
CA GLU A 222 -7.52 -9.31 -8.44
C GLU A 222 -7.08 -10.65 -7.87
N TYR A 223 -5.79 -10.78 -7.57
CA TYR A 223 -5.28 -11.89 -6.80
C TYR A 223 -4.53 -11.40 -5.56
N THR A 224 -4.53 -12.22 -4.53
CA THR A 224 -3.79 -11.97 -3.29
C THR A 224 -2.59 -12.89 -3.22
N THR A 225 -1.44 -12.35 -2.84
CA THR A 225 -0.21 -13.12 -2.63
C THR A 225 0.22 -13.03 -1.17
N TYR A 226 0.46 -14.19 -0.54
CA TYR A 226 1.09 -14.30 0.77
C TYR A 226 2.55 -14.66 0.59
N VAL A 227 3.45 -13.86 1.14
CA VAL A 227 4.90 -14.07 1.07
C VAL A 227 5.42 -14.31 2.48
N TYR A 228 6.08 -15.44 2.71
CA TYR A 228 6.54 -15.84 4.04
C TYR A 228 8.06 -15.88 4.13
N ARG A 229 8.59 -15.59 5.31
CA ARG A 229 10.03 -15.74 5.58
C ARG A 229 10.47 -17.20 5.59
N GLN A 230 9.62 -18.09 6.13
CA GLN A 230 9.90 -19.52 6.30
C GLN A 230 8.82 -20.37 5.61
N PRO A 231 9.13 -21.63 5.24
CA PRO A 231 8.13 -22.55 4.72
C PRO A 231 7.05 -22.88 5.76
N SER A 232 5.94 -23.49 5.31
CA SER A 232 4.92 -24.04 6.22
C SER A 232 5.43 -25.31 6.86
N GLY A 233 5.23 -25.48 8.17
CA GLY A 233 5.48 -26.77 8.86
C GLY A 233 6.80 -26.87 9.63
N GLU A 234 7.47 -25.75 9.88
CA GLU A 234 8.57 -25.66 10.86
C GLU A 234 8.16 -24.93 12.13
#